data_3878a7ebb22b7288a553340b7f636eb9
#
_entry.id   3878a7ebb22b7288a553340b7f636eb9
#
_cell.length_a   1.000
_cell.length_b   1.000
_cell.length_c   1.000
_cell.angle_alpha   90.00
_cell.angle_beta   90.00
_cell.angle_gamma   90.00
#
_symmetry.space_group_name_H-M   'P 1'
#
loop_
_entity.id
_entity.type
_entity.pdbx_description
1 polymer ?
#
loop_
_entity_poly.entity_id
_entity_poly.type
_entity_poly.pdbx_seq_one_letter_code
_entity_poly.pdbx_strand_id
1 'polypeptide(L)' 'MRKWVRASATMAGLTGAGGLILAAADAHLVPDTRLHTAASLMLLHAVAAIALTSLALAVP' A
#
# COMPACT_ATOMS: atom_id res chain seq x y z
N MET A 1 12.40 -2.10 -17.96
CA MET A 1 12.08 -1.40 -16.68
C MET A 1 13.17 -1.71 -15.66
N ARG A 2 13.58 -0.73 -14.89
CA ARG A 2 14.62 -0.93 -13.88
C ARG A 2 14.15 -1.88 -12.79
N LYS A 3 15.07 -2.68 -12.25
CA LYS A 3 14.73 -3.67 -11.21
C LYS A 3 14.12 -3.02 -9.97
N TRP A 4 14.64 -1.88 -9.53
CA TRP A 4 14.12 -1.21 -8.34
C TRP A 4 12.71 -0.68 -8.55
N VAL A 5 12.38 -0.23 -9.76
CA VAL A 5 11.02 0.23 -10.10
C VAL A 5 10.03 -0.93 -10.03
N ARG A 6 10.41 -2.08 -10.59
CA ARG A 6 9.58 -3.28 -10.54
C ARG A 6 9.39 -3.76 -9.12
N ALA A 7 10.46 -3.80 -8.33
CA ALA A 7 10.39 -4.20 -6.92
C ALA A 7 9.49 -3.25 -6.12
N SER A 8 9.67 -1.94 -6.29
CA SER A 8 8.87 -0.94 -5.58
C SER A 8 7.40 -1.04 -5.94
N ALA A 9 7.08 -1.17 -7.23
CA ALA A 9 5.71 -1.29 -7.69
C ALA A 9 5.05 -2.58 -7.17
N THR A 10 5.77 -3.68 -7.18
CA THR A 10 5.28 -4.97 -6.68
C THR A 10 4.99 -4.89 -5.18
N MET A 11 5.93 -4.34 -4.41
CA MET A 11 5.75 -4.20 -2.96
C MET A 11 4.60 -3.26 -2.62
N ALA A 12 4.48 -2.15 -3.34
CA ALA A 12 3.38 -1.21 -3.14
C ALA A 12 2.03 -1.88 -3.47
N GLY A 13 1.97 -2.65 -4.53
CA GLY A 13 0.77 -3.40 -4.91
C GLY A 13 0.38 -4.43 -3.86
N LEU A 14 1.34 -5.21 -3.35
CA LEU A 14 1.10 -6.19 -2.30
C LEU A 14 0.64 -5.52 -1.00
N THR A 15 1.27 -4.40 -0.64
CA THR A 15 0.89 -3.65 0.56
C THR A 15 -0.52 -3.09 0.42
N GLY A 16 -0.85 -2.53 -0.74
CA GLY A 16 -2.19 -2.01 -1.01
C GLY A 16 -3.25 -3.09 -0.99
N ALA A 17 -2.99 -4.24 -1.61
CA ALA A 17 -3.90 -5.38 -1.60
C ALA A 17 -4.11 -5.91 -0.17
N GLY A 18 -3.03 -6.02 0.61
CA GLY A 18 -3.12 -6.42 2.01
C GLY A 18 -3.95 -5.44 2.83
N GLY A 19 -3.75 -4.14 2.63
CA GLY A 19 -4.54 -3.11 3.30
C GLY A 19 -6.02 -3.19 2.96
N LEU A 20 -6.35 -3.45 1.71
CA LEU A 20 -7.74 -3.59 1.29
C LEU A 20 -8.40 -4.83 1.92
N ILE A 21 -7.67 -5.95 1.98
CA ILE A 21 -8.16 -7.16 2.64
C ILE A 21 -8.44 -6.89 4.12
N LEU A 22 -7.52 -6.21 4.81
CA LEU A 22 -7.70 -5.86 6.22
C LEU A 22 -8.88 -4.91 6.43
N ALA A 23 -9.05 -3.95 5.53
CA ALA A 23 -10.18 -3.03 5.60
C ALA A 23 -11.51 -3.78 5.42
N ALA A 24 -11.56 -4.73 4.51
CA ALA A 24 -12.75 -5.56 4.31
C ALA A 24 -13.04 -6.44 5.55
N ALA A 25 -12.01 -7.01 6.15
CA ALA A 25 -12.15 -7.80 7.38
C ALA A 25 -12.68 -6.95 8.52
N ASP A 26 -12.16 -5.72 8.69
CA ASP A 26 -12.64 -4.78 9.70
C ASP A 26 -14.13 -4.45 9.49
N ALA A 27 -14.51 -4.18 8.25
CA ALA A 27 -15.88 -3.77 7.94
C ALA A 27 -16.90 -4.91 8.06
N HIS A 28 -16.52 -6.13 7.72
CA HIS A 28 -17.47 -7.22 7.52
C HIS A 28 -17.35 -8.39 8.50
N LEU A 29 -16.18 -8.62 9.08
CA LEU A 29 -15.93 -9.82 9.88
C LEU A 29 -15.71 -9.48 11.35
N VAL A 30 -14.67 -8.72 11.67
CA VAL A 30 -14.27 -8.42 13.04
C VAL A 30 -13.95 -6.93 13.15
N PRO A 31 -14.94 -6.08 13.45
CA PRO A 31 -14.68 -4.65 13.65
C PRO A 31 -13.69 -4.44 14.81
N ASP A 32 -12.57 -3.82 14.53
CA ASP A 32 -11.50 -3.60 15.49
C ASP A 32 -10.74 -2.32 15.10
N THR A 33 -10.57 -1.42 16.06
CA THR A 33 -9.83 -0.17 15.84
C THR A 33 -8.40 -0.43 15.38
N ARG A 34 -7.74 -1.46 15.91
CA ARG A 34 -6.37 -1.80 15.50
C ARG A 34 -6.33 -2.25 14.04
N LEU A 35 -7.30 -3.06 13.64
CA LEU A 35 -7.39 -3.56 12.27
C LEU A 35 -7.67 -2.40 11.31
N HIS A 36 -8.58 -1.51 11.67
CA HIS A 36 -8.88 -0.31 10.90
C HIS A 36 -7.64 0.57 10.72
N THR A 37 -6.90 0.81 11.79
CA THR A 37 -5.68 1.62 11.77
C THR A 37 -4.61 0.96 10.90
N ALA A 38 -4.40 -0.35 11.05
CA ALA A 38 -3.42 -1.09 10.25
C ALA A 38 -3.76 -1.02 8.76
N ALA A 39 -5.01 -1.22 8.39
CA ALA A 39 -5.47 -1.13 7.01
C ALA A 39 -5.23 0.27 6.43
N SER A 40 -5.56 1.31 7.18
CA SER A 40 -5.37 2.70 6.76
C SER A 40 -3.89 3.02 6.54
N LEU A 41 -3.02 2.59 7.46
CA LEU A 41 -1.58 2.81 7.34
C LEU A 41 -1.00 2.06 6.15
N MET A 42 -1.41 0.83 5.90
CA MET A 42 -0.95 0.05 4.74
C MET A 42 -1.35 0.72 3.43
N LEU A 43 -2.58 1.20 3.33
CA LEU A 43 -3.05 1.89 2.13
C LEU A 43 -2.29 3.19 1.89
N LEU A 44 -2.05 3.97 2.95
CA LEU A 44 -1.25 5.19 2.85
C LEU A 44 0.19 4.90 2.44
N HIS A 45 0.80 3.84 2.98
CA HIS A 45 2.15 3.43 2.58
C HIS A 45 2.21 3.03 1.11
N ALA A 46 1.23 2.29 0.62
CA ALA A 46 1.18 1.89 -0.78
C ALA A 46 1.10 3.10 -1.71
N VAL A 47 0.24 4.06 -1.40
CA VAL A 47 0.10 5.29 -2.18
C VAL A 47 1.39 6.11 -2.13
N ALA A 48 1.99 6.26 -0.95
CA ALA A 48 3.24 6.99 -0.79
C ALA A 48 4.38 6.34 -1.57
N ALA A 49 4.49 5.01 -1.54
CA ALA A 49 5.51 4.29 -2.27
C ALA A 49 5.39 4.50 -3.78
N ILE A 50 4.17 4.45 -4.31
CA ILE A 50 3.92 4.70 -5.72
C ILE A 50 4.24 6.15 -6.08
N ALA A 51 3.82 7.10 -5.25
CA ALA A 51 4.07 8.51 -5.47
C ALA A 51 5.57 8.82 -5.48
N LEU A 52 6.33 8.29 -4.53
CA LEU A 52 7.78 8.48 -4.46
C LEU A 52 8.49 7.82 -5.63
N THR A 53 8.08 6.64 -6.05
CA THR A 53 8.64 5.96 -7.22
C THR A 53 8.38 6.79 -8.48
N SER A 54 7.17 7.30 -8.64
CA SER A 54 6.81 8.14 -9.78
C SER A 54 7.64 9.43 -9.80
N LEU A 55 7.81 10.06 -8.65
CA LEU A 55 8.64 11.27 -8.52
C LEU A 55 10.10 10.98 -8.88
N ALA A 56 10.64 9.87 -8.39
CA ALA A 56 12.03 9.48 -8.69
C ALA A 56 12.25 9.22 -10.19
N LEU A 57 11.24 8.72 -10.89
CA LEU A 57 11.30 8.52 -12.34
C LEU A 57 11.18 9.83 -13.11
N ALA A 58 10.48 10.82 -12.56
CA ALA A 58 10.26 12.11 -13.19
C ALA A 58 11.46 13.06 -13.04
N VAL A 59 12.28 12.88 -12.01
CA VAL A 59 13.44 13.73 -11.72
C VAL A 59 14.67 13.15 -12.39
N PRO A 60 15.46 13.97 -13.13
CA PRO A 60 16.66 13.50 -13.81
C PRO A 60 17.74 13.02 -12.85
#